data_b8f9065b4fff570277b2061ce37c3581
#
_entry.id   b8f9065b4fff570277b2061ce37c3581
#
_cell.length_a   1.000
_cell.length_b   1.000
_cell.length_c   1.000
_cell.angle_alpha   90.00
_cell.angle_beta   90.00
_cell.angle_gamma   90.00
#
_symmetry.space_group_name_H-M   'P 1'
#
loop_
_entity.id
_entity.type
_entity.pdbx_description
1 polymer ?
#
loop_
_entity_poly.entity_id
_entity_poly.type
_entity_poly.pdbx_seq_one_letter_code
_entity_poly.pdbx_strand_id
1 'polypeptide(L)'
;MLRLKMLRNISLLGLIFSSSACASSHTNTALFKCDASHPNRLEISIENKNSQVLLSELSLGGSSIERSLVIKDFKLGQYHRALVDEKSLEFSIGERVILVSEYFSEEFDEVEKILSVTLREPEQTQYFECEEGSMSNLALLFHESVE
;
A
#
# COMPACT_ATOMS: atom_id res chain seq x y z
N MET A 1 85.44 0.05 -6.38
CA MET A 1 84.56 1.23 -6.27
C MET A 1 83.13 0.80 -6.46
N LEU A 2 82.40 0.69 -5.35
CA LEU A 2 80.98 0.35 -5.37
C LEU A 2 80.15 1.61 -5.41
N ARG A 3 79.32 1.82 -6.45
CA ARG A 3 78.36 2.90 -6.49
C ARG A 3 77.01 2.34 -6.06
N LEU A 4 76.55 2.76 -4.90
CA LEU A 4 75.23 2.52 -4.36
C LEU A 4 74.21 3.38 -5.09
N LYS A 5 73.27 2.78 -5.82
CA LYS A 5 72.12 3.47 -6.38
C LYS A 5 71.00 3.39 -5.35
N MET A 6 70.64 4.56 -4.75
CA MET A 6 69.44 4.74 -3.97
C MET A 6 68.23 4.70 -4.85
N LEU A 7 67.37 3.71 -4.63
CA LEU A 7 66.00 3.70 -5.14
C LEU A 7 65.10 4.54 -4.22
N ARG A 8 64.58 5.65 -4.75
CA ARG A 8 63.55 6.44 -4.06
C ARG A 8 62.22 5.75 -4.29
N ASN A 9 61.64 5.19 -3.20
CA ASN A 9 60.30 4.73 -3.17
C ASN A 9 59.36 5.94 -3.14
N ILE A 10 58.60 6.11 -4.22
CA ILE A 10 57.49 7.05 -4.32
C ILE A 10 56.25 6.28 -3.84
N SER A 11 55.81 6.55 -2.60
CA SER A 11 54.54 6.10 -2.09
C SER A 11 53.44 6.90 -2.76
N LEU A 12 52.69 6.24 -3.64
CA LEU A 12 51.49 6.78 -4.23
C LEU A 12 50.34 6.57 -3.20
N LEU A 13 49.97 7.63 -2.49
CA LEU A 13 48.83 7.63 -1.57
C LEU A 13 47.56 7.69 -2.41
N GLY A 14 46.92 6.54 -2.63
CA GLY A 14 45.62 6.45 -3.29
C GLY A 14 44.52 6.96 -2.37
N LEU A 15 43.95 8.13 -2.67
CA LEU A 15 42.72 8.62 -2.06
C LEU A 15 41.54 7.77 -2.55
N ILE A 16 41.04 6.90 -1.67
CA ILE A 16 39.78 6.18 -1.90
C ILE A 16 38.65 7.16 -1.56
N PHE A 17 38.03 7.74 -2.57
CA PHE A 17 36.75 8.43 -2.41
C PHE A 17 35.65 7.36 -2.19
N SER A 18 35.27 7.16 -0.94
CA SER A 18 34.09 6.40 -0.60
C SER A 18 32.86 7.23 -0.99
N SER A 19 32.31 6.96 -2.16
CA SER A 19 31.01 7.46 -2.56
C SER A 19 29.96 6.79 -1.68
N SER A 20 29.51 7.48 -0.64
CA SER A 20 28.32 7.09 0.12
C SER A 20 27.12 7.29 -0.82
N ALA A 21 26.73 6.25 -1.52
CA ALA A 21 25.44 6.21 -2.19
C ALA A 21 24.38 6.21 -1.10
N CYS A 22 23.73 7.35 -0.87
CA CYS A 22 22.46 7.40 -0.17
C CYS A 22 21.46 6.59 -0.97
N ALA A 23 21.29 5.32 -0.63
CA ALA A 23 20.17 4.54 -1.08
C ALA A 23 18.94 5.16 -0.40
N SER A 24 18.15 5.95 -1.16
CA SER A 24 16.82 6.33 -0.72
C SER A 24 16.00 5.04 -0.62
N SER A 25 15.74 4.60 0.61
CA SER A 25 14.87 3.47 0.87
C SER A 25 13.46 3.89 0.43
N HIS A 26 13.04 3.44 -0.76
CA HIS A 26 11.65 3.54 -1.19
C HIS A 26 10.84 2.61 -0.30
N THR A 27 10.27 3.15 0.76
CA THR A 27 9.40 2.40 1.67
C THR A 27 8.03 2.26 1.01
N ASN A 28 7.76 1.05 0.51
CA ASN A 28 6.39 0.68 0.15
C ASN A 28 5.64 0.31 1.43
N THR A 29 4.52 0.97 1.68
CA THR A 29 3.65 0.66 2.82
C THR A 29 2.34 0.10 2.31
N ALA A 30 1.99 -1.11 2.74
CA ALA A 30 0.69 -1.68 2.44
C ALA A 30 -0.41 -0.88 3.14
N LEU A 31 -1.39 -0.41 2.37
CA LEU A 31 -2.55 0.35 2.87
C LEU A 31 -3.77 -0.54 3.08
N PHE A 32 -4.00 -1.47 2.16
CA PHE A 32 -5.12 -2.39 2.23
C PHE A 32 -4.82 -3.65 1.44
N LYS A 33 -5.13 -4.80 2.00
CA LYS A 33 -5.04 -6.08 1.32
C LYS A 33 -6.24 -6.94 1.71
N CYS A 34 -6.94 -7.45 0.72
CA CYS A 34 -8.12 -8.27 0.92
C CYS A 34 -8.11 -9.47 -0.01
N ASP A 35 -8.30 -10.63 0.58
CA ASP A 35 -8.60 -11.88 -0.09
C ASP A 35 -10.00 -12.31 0.32
N ALA A 36 -10.85 -12.62 -0.64
CA ALA A 36 -12.20 -13.11 -0.41
C ALA A 36 -12.57 -14.21 -1.40
N SER A 37 -13.44 -15.14 -0.98
CA SER A 37 -13.89 -16.28 -1.81
C SER A 37 -15.32 -16.15 -2.27
N HIS A 38 -16.14 -15.32 -1.62
CA HIS A 38 -17.57 -15.17 -1.89
C HIS A 38 -17.97 -13.72 -2.14
N PRO A 39 -18.88 -13.46 -3.07
CA PRO A 39 -19.61 -14.39 -3.96
C PRO A 39 -18.72 -14.98 -5.06
N ASN A 40 -17.55 -14.44 -5.28
CA ASN A 40 -16.55 -14.86 -6.24
C ASN A 40 -15.17 -14.64 -5.64
N ARG A 41 -14.11 -15.21 -6.20
CA ARG A 41 -12.76 -14.95 -5.72
C ARG A 41 -12.34 -13.52 -6.03
N LEU A 42 -11.92 -12.79 -5.00
CA LEU A 42 -11.37 -11.45 -5.10
C LEU A 42 -9.99 -11.40 -4.45
N GLU A 43 -9.07 -10.75 -5.11
CA GLU A 43 -7.79 -10.34 -4.53
C GLU A 43 -7.55 -8.87 -4.86
N ILE A 44 -7.34 -8.04 -3.84
CA ILE A 44 -6.99 -6.62 -4.01
C ILE A 44 -5.83 -6.25 -3.09
N SER A 45 -4.91 -5.47 -3.61
CA SER A 45 -3.79 -4.92 -2.85
C SER A 45 -3.55 -3.47 -3.23
N ILE A 46 -3.56 -2.60 -2.23
CA ILE A 46 -3.33 -1.16 -2.35
C ILE A 46 -2.15 -0.80 -1.44
N GLU A 47 -1.22 -0.04 -1.96
CA GLU A 47 -0.03 0.38 -1.23
C GLU A 47 0.28 1.87 -1.43
N ASN A 48 1.00 2.45 -0.48
CA ASN A 48 1.63 3.75 -0.65
C ASN A 48 3.05 3.51 -1.17
N LYS A 49 3.36 4.06 -2.32
CA LYS A 49 4.68 4.01 -2.93
C LYS A 49 5.09 5.41 -3.39
N ASN A 50 6.19 5.93 -2.86
CA ASN A 50 6.68 7.26 -3.20
C ASN A 50 5.62 8.37 -3.01
N SER A 51 4.87 8.32 -1.91
CA SER A 51 3.78 9.26 -1.60
C SER A 51 2.60 9.20 -2.59
N GLN A 52 2.49 8.11 -3.35
CA GLN A 52 1.37 7.85 -4.25
C GLN A 52 0.60 6.61 -3.79
N VAL A 53 -0.73 6.67 -3.93
CA VAL A 53 -1.59 5.51 -3.72
C VAL A 53 -1.58 4.66 -4.98
N LEU A 54 -1.14 3.42 -4.85
CA LEU A 54 -0.97 2.48 -5.94
C LEU A 54 -1.88 1.27 -5.73
N LEU A 55 -2.71 0.97 -6.73
CA LEU A 55 -3.36 -0.33 -6.83
C LEU A 55 -2.35 -1.31 -7.44
N SER A 56 -1.78 -2.16 -6.63
CA SER A 56 -0.77 -3.12 -7.09
C SER A 56 -1.39 -4.36 -7.71
N GLU A 57 -2.57 -4.75 -7.27
CA GLU A 57 -3.32 -5.90 -7.82
C GLU A 57 -4.82 -5.74 -7.60
N LEU A 58 -5.60 -6.07 -8.61
CA LEU A 58 -7.03 -6.34 -8.53
C LEU A 58 -7.34 -7.52 -9.42
N SER A 59 -7.76 -8.63 -8.84
CA SER A 59 -8.19 -9.84 -9.54
C SER A 59 -9.59 -10.23 -9.10
N LEU A 60 -10.39 -10.69 -10.06
CA LEU A 60 -11.75 -11.17 -9.83
C LEU A 60 -11.96 -12.48 -10.60
N GLY A 61 -12.45 -13.51 -9.89
CA GLY A 61 -12.65 -14.83 -10.48
C GLY A 61 -11.35 -15.51 -10.96
N GLY A 62 -10.21 -15.15 -10.38
CA GLY A 62 -8.89 -15.64 -10.76
C GLY A 62 -8.28 -14.95 -11.99
N SER A 63 -8.95 -13.94 -12.55
CA SER A 63 -8.45 -13.13 -13.67
C SER A 63 -8.00 -11.75 -13.19
N SER A 64 -6.79 -11.34 -13.55
CA SER A 64 -6.29 -10.01 -13.25
C SER A 64 -7.08 -8.96 -14.03
N ILE A 65 -7.62 -7.95 -13.32
CA ILE A 65 -8.34 -6.82 -13.91
C ILE A 65 -7.39 -5.64 -14.11
N GLU A 66 -6.58 -5.34 -13.09
CA GLU A 66 -5.65 -4.22 -13.09
C GLU A 66 -4.42 -4.53 -12.28
N ARG A 67 -3.27 -4.03 -12.70
CA ARG A 67 -1.99 -4.10 -11.99
C ARG A 67 -1.24 -2.79 -12.10
N SER A 68 -0.60 -2.41 -11.00
CA SER A 68 0.32 -1.26 -10.96
C SER A 68 -0.29 0.06 -11.46
N LEU A 69 -1.55 0.32 -11.08
CA LEU A 69 -2.27 1.54 -11.39
C LEU A 69 -2.07 2.58 -10.29
N VAL A 70 -1.57 3.76 -10.64
CA VAL A 70 -1.56 4.91 -9.73
C VAL A 70 -2.98 5.47 -9.61
N ILE A 71 -3.51 5.48 -8.38
CA ILE A 71 -4.83 6.04 -8.07
C ILE A 71 -4.65 7.53 -7.79
N LYS A 72 -5.06 8.37 -8.73
CA LYS A 72 -4.91 9.84 -8.63
C LYS A 72 -6.10 10.49 -7.97
N ASP A 73 -7.30 10.06 -8.33
CA ASP A 73 -8.56 10.62 -7.84
C ASP A 73 -9.25 9.58 -6.97
N PHE A 74 -9.22 9.81 -5.66
CA PHE A 74 -9.90 8.96 -4.69
C PHE A 74 -10.62 9.80 -3.65
N LYS A 75 -11.60 9.19 -3.01
CA LYS A 75 -12.34 9.77 -1.89
C LYS A 75 -12.07 8.98 -0.63
N LEU A 76 -11.76 9.69 0.44
CA LEU A 76 -11.65 9.13 1.78
C LEU A 76 -12.98 9.36 2.51
N GLY A 77 -13.52 8.30 3.09
CA GLY A 77 -14.69 8.34 3.95
C GLY A 77 -14.33 7.97 5.38
N GLN A 78 -14.87 8.71 6.34
CA GLN A 78 -14.75 8.37 7.76
C GLN A 78 -16.09 8.56 8.44
N TYR A 79 -16.52 7.55 9.17
CA TYR A 79 -17.66 7.60 10.07
C TYR A 79 -17.19 7.20 11.47
N HIS A 80 -17.50 8.03 12.43
CA HIS A 80 -17.10 7.82 13.82
C HIS A 80 -18.27 8.11 14.76
N ARG A 81 -18.53 7.19 15.67
CA ARG A 81 -19.38 7.39 16.85
C ARG A 81 -18.77 6.66 18.04
N ALA A 82 -19.34 6.80 19.23
CA ALA A 82 -18.70 6.41 20.49
C ALA A 82 -17.98 5.05 20.52
N LEU A 83 -18.52 4.02 19.87
CA LEU A 83 -17.97 2.64 19.88
C LEU A 83 -17.81 2.06 18.46
N VAL A 84 -17.96 2.90 17.43
CA VAL A 84 -17.87 2.48 16.03
C VAL A 84 -16.97 3.44 15.28
N ASP A 85 -16.05 2.89 14.52
CA ASP A 85 -15.20 3.62 13.59
C ASP A 85 -15.16 2.92 12.24
N GLU A 86 -15.36 3.67 11.17
CA GLU A 86 -15.28 3.17 9.80
C GLU A 86 -14.42 4.10 8.97
N LYS A 87 -13.47 3.53 8.25
CA LYS A 87 -12.63 4.22 7.29
C LYS A 87 -12.76 3.57 5.93
N SER A 88 -12.84 4.38 4.90
CA SER A 88 -12.98 3.88 3.54
C SER A 88 -12.17 4.69 2.54
N LEU A 89 -11.84 4.01 1.44
CA LEU A 89 -11.20 4.57 0.27
C LEU A 89 -12.02 4.16 -0.96
N GLU A 90 -12.48 5.14 -1.74
CA GLU A 90 -13.24 4.94 -2.97
C GLU A 90 -12.47 5.48 -4.17
N PHE A 91 -12.38 4.70 -5.23
CA PHE A 91 -11.79 5.09 -6.50
C PHE A 91 -12.47 4.37 -7.68
N SER A 92 -12.21 4.82 -8.90
CA SER A 92 -12.81 4.26 -10.10
C SER A 92 -11.76 3.75 -11.08
N ILE A 93 -12.08 2.64 -11.74
CA ILE A 93 -11.37 2.11 -12.89
C ILE A 93 -12.39 1.95 -14.03
N GLY A 94 -12.33 2.84 -15.04
CA GLY A 94 -13.36 2.92 -16.05
C GLY A 94 -14.73 3.21 -15.42
N GLU A 95 -15.71 2.37 -15.69
CA GLU A 95 -17.07 2.48 -15.13
C GLU A 95 -17.24 1.75 -13.78
N ARG A 96 -16.21 1.05 -13.34
CA ARG A 96 -16.23 0.32 -12.06
C ARG A 96 -15.79 1.22 -10.93
N VAL A 97 -16.62 1.33 -9.90
CA VAL A 97 -16.30 2.00 -8.64
C VAL A 97 -15.92 0.95 -7.61
N ILE A 98 -14.77 1.16 -6.98
CA ILE A 98 -14.21 0.27 -5.97
C ILE A 98 -14.21 1.01 -4.65
N LEU A 99 -14.84 0.43 -3.64
CA LEU A 99 -14.87 0.92 -2.27
C LEU A 99 -14.23 -0.13 -1.36
N VAL A 100 -13.12 0.20 -0.74
CA VAL A 100 -12.52 -0.61 0.32
C VAL A 100 -12.80 0.01 1.66
N SER A 101 -13.15 -0.79 2.66
CA SER A 101 -13.58 -0.32 3.98
C SER A 101 -12.99 -1.14 5.11
N GLU A 102 -12.69 -0.45 6.19
CA GLU A 102 -12.39 -1.01 7.50
C GLU A 102 -13.46 -0.54 8.48
N TYR A 103 -14.20 -1.49 9.01
CA TYR A 103 -15.20 -1.29 10.05
C TYR A 103 -14.67 -1.84 11.37
N PHE A 104 -14.79 -1.07 12.43
CA PHE A 104 -14.42 -1.46 13.77
C PHE A 104 -15.55 -1.10 14.74
N SER A 105 -15.92 -2.04 15.63
CA SER A 105 -16.92 -1.85 16.66
C SER A 105 -16.51 -2.49 17.96
N GLU A 106 -16.80 -1.82 19.06
CA GLU A 106 -16.68 -2.31 20.43
C GLU A 106 -18.05 -2.34 21.14
N GLU A 107 -19.12 -2.40 20.37
CA GLU A 107 -20.47 -2.47 20.93
C GLU A 107 -20.74 -3.84 21.59
N PHE A 108 -21.56 -3.85 22.64
CA PHE A 108 -22.00 -5.07 23.34
C PHE A 108 -20.87 -5.91 23.98
N ASP A 109 -19.79 -5.25 24.43
CA ASP A 109 -18.61 -5.91 25.03
C ASP A 109 -17.90 -6.90 24.08
N GLU A 110 -18.16 -6.80 22.80
CA GLU A 110 -17.50 -7.56 21.74
C GLU A 110 -16.71 -6.61 20.83
N VAL A 111 -15.51 -7.05 20.43
CA VAL A 111 -14.69 -6.36 19.43
C VAL A 111 -14.93 -7.00 18.08
N GLU A 112 -15.43 -6.24 17.14
CA GLU A 112 -15.66 -6.66 15.78
C GLU A 112 -14.82 -5.80 14.83
N LYS A 113 -14.10 -6.45 13.92
CA LYS A 113 -13.37 -5.80 12.84
C LYS A 113 -13.71 -6.50 11.53
N ILE A 114 -14.26 -5.73 10.59
CA ILE A 114 -14.61 -6.21 9.27
C ILE A 114 -13.87 -5.39 8.22
N LEU A 115 -13.14 -6.09 7.36
CA LEU A 115 -12.59 -5.53 6.13
C LEU A 115 -13.48 -5.95 4.98
N SER A 116 -13.81 -5.04 4.10
CA SER A 116 -14.69 -5.31 2.97
C SER A 116 -14.31 -4.56 1.71
N VAL A 117 -14.75 -5.11 0.59
CA VAL A 117 -14.63 -4.50 -0.74
C VAL A 117 -15.98 -4.51 -1.41
N THR A 118 -16.40 -3.38 -1.93
CA THR A 118 -17.59 -3.26 -2.76
C THR A 118 -17.17 -2.90 -4.18
N LEU A 119 -17.53 -3.71 -5.16
CA LEU A 119 -17.37 -3.44 -6.58
C LEU A 119 -18.72 -3.03 -7.16
N ARG A 120 -18.83 -1.80 -7.63
CA ARG A 120 -20.03 -1.25 -8.19
C ARG A 120 -19.85 -1.03 -9.70
N GLU A 121 -20.60 -1.76 -10.48
CA GLU A 121 -20.68 -1.64 -11.93
C GLU A 121 -22.07 -1.11 -12.33
N PRO A 122 -22.28 -0.63 -13.59
CA PRO A 122 -23.58 -0.08 -14.00
C PRO A 122 -24.76 -1.04 -13.82
N GLU A 123 -24.52 -2.35 -13.96
CA GLU A 123 -25.58 -3.37 -13.94
C GLU A 123 -25.62 -4.18 -12.64
N GLN A 124 -24.55 -4.18 -11.83
CA GLN A 124 -24.47 -4.96 -10.61
C GLN A 124 -23.55 -4.35 -9.58
N THR A 125 -23.84 -4.68 -8.30
CA THR A 125 -22.97 -4.39 -7.17
C THR A 125 -22.64 -5.69 -6.47
N GLN A 126 -21.34 -5.92 -6.21
CA GLN A 126 -20.85 -7.08 -5.49
C GLN A 126 -20.17 -6.63 -4.19
N TYR A 127 -20.52 -7.28 -3.10
CA TYR A 127 -19.91 -7.06 -1.79
C TYR A 127 -19.08 -8.27 -1.39
N PHE A 128 -17.87 -8.01 -0.93
CA PHE A 128 -16.91 -9.01 -0.47
C PHE A 128 -16.50 -8.71 0.96
N GLU A 129 -16.64 -9.66 1.84
CA GLU A 129 -16.04 -9.62 3.16
C GLU A 129 -14.67 -10.30 3.09
N CYS A 130 -13.64 -9.61 3.57
CA CYS A 130 -12.28 -10.10 3.51
C CYS A 130 -12.04 -11.23 4.50
N GLU A 131 -11.33 -12.25 4.06
CA GLU A 131 -10.99 -13.42 4.86
C GLU A 131 -9.80 -13.15 5.79
N GLU A 132 -9.55 -14.08 6.69
CA GLU A 132 -8.40 -14.05 7.58
C GLU A 132 -7.09 -13.92 6.80
N GLY A 133 -6.16 -13.10 7.31
CA GLY A 133 -4.92 -12.76 6.62
C GLY A 133 -4.99 -11.47 5.80
N SER A 134 -6.19 -10.91 5.59
CA SER A 134 -6.37 -9.56 5.04
C SER A 134 -5.95 -8.50 6.05
N MET A 135 -5.59 -7.31 5.57
CA MET A 135 -5.09 -6.24 6.44
C MET A 135 -5.51 -4.86 5.96
N SER A 136 -5.62 -3.92 6.90
CA SER A 136 -5.87 -2.52 6.61
C SER A 136 -4.97 -1.61 7.43
N ASN A 137 -4.40 -0.63 6.76
CA ASN A 137 -3.72 0.53 7.31
C ASN A 137 -4.32 1.82 6.72
N LEU A 138 -5.61 1.83 6.41
CA LEU A 138 -6.28 2.99 5.84
C LEU A 138 -6.16 4.23 6.72
N ALA A 139 -6.02 4.06 8.03
CA ALA A 139 -5.79 5.15 8.97
C ALA A 139 -4.60 6.04 8.59
N LEU A 140 -3.59 5.50 7.92
CA LEU A 140 -2.42 6.28 7.48
C LEU A 140 -2.79 7.39 6.48
N LEU A 141 -3.84 7.20 5.69
CA LEU A 141 -4.31 8.21 4.72
C LEU A 141 -5.03 9.38 5.38
N PHE A 142 -5.51 9.22 6.61
CA PHE A 142 -6.25 10.25 7.34
C PHE A 142 -5.35 11.16 8.19
N HIS A 143 -4.10 10.79 8.40
CA HIS A 143 -3.13 11.57 9.17
C HIS A 143 -2.38 12.61 8.33
N GLU A 144 -2.37 12.49 7.02
CA GLU A 144 -1.71 13.42 6.11
C GLU A 144 -2.52 14.69 5.83
N SER A 145 -3.76 14.78 6.34
CA SER A 145 -4.70 15.87 6.06
C SER A 145 -4.67 17.01 7.09
N VAL A 146 -3.71 17.02 8.01
CA VAL A 146 -3.60 18.06 9.05
C VAL A 146 -2.34 18.89 8.79
N GLU A 147 -2.43 19.75 7.79
CA GLU A 147 -1.64 20.98 7.69
C GLU A 147 -2.56 22.18 7.42
#